data_f8665e49a222270f356891759d17d9c4
#
_entry.id   f8665e49a222270f356891759d17d9c4
#
_cell.length_a   1.000
_cell.length_b   1.000
_cell.length_c   1.000
_cell.angle_alpha   90.00
_cell.angle_beta   90.00
_cell.angle_gamma   90.00
#
_symmetry.space_group_name_H-M   'P 1'
#
loop_
_entity.id
_entity.type
_entity.pdbx_description
1 polymer ?
#
loop_
_entity_poly.entity_id
_entity_poly.type
_entity_poly.pdbx_seq_one_letter_code
_entity_poly.pdbx_strand_id
1 'polypeptide(L)'
;MANAAPTDTAGHPDNFYKSSQVTKQTVSFKNLYDMKVAGSLFVPKDLKKAEKLPAIIVGHPMGAVKEQSSDLYAQKLAEKGFVTLAIDLSYWGESEGQPRNSVNPDVYAEDFSAAVDYLGKQNFVNRDKIGVLGICGSGSFVISAAKLDPRMKAVATVSMYNMGNANRWGLNKSQTVEQRKAILEQAAQERWAEADGAPVKYTSGTTHAIDSSTNPIQKEFYDFYRTTRGSYTTPGENPEHTTHPTLVSNVKFMNFYPFEDIETISPRPMLFITGDQAHSKEFSEDAYRRAAEPKELYVLRKGRRPCGPVR
;
A
#
# COMPACT_ATOMS: atom_id res chain seq x y z
N MET A 1 -8.86 -19.29 24.44
CA MET A 1 -8.78 -20.32 23.40
C MET A 1 -7.41 -20.18 22.75
N ALA A 2 -6.63 -21.25 22.72
CA ALA A 2 -5.24 -21.22 22.27
C ALA A 2 -5.18 -20.94 20.77
N ASN A 3 -4.42 -19.90 20.38
CA ASN A 3 -4.08 -19.66 18.98
C ASN A 3 -3.23 -20.83 18.46
N ALA A 4 -3.81 -21.63 17.59
CA ALA A 4 -3.05 -22.62 16.85
C ALA A 4 -1.99 -21.91 16.00
N ALA A 5 -0.74 -22.32 16.11
CA ALA A 5 0.33 -21.84 15.27
C ALA A 5 -0.01 -22.13 13.80
N PRO A 6 0.31 -21.20 12.85
CA PRO A 6 0.07 -21.43 11.44
C PRO A 6 0.86 -22.64 10.96
N THR A 7 0.20 -23.56 10.30
CA THR A 7 0.85 -24.69 9.64
C THR A 7 1.59 -24.15 8.40
N ASP A 8 2.87 -24.50 8.30
CA ASP A 8 3.74 -24.22 7.16
C ASP A 8 3.10 -24.73 5.86
N THR A 9 2.58 -23.82 5.04
CA THR A 9 2.04 -24.12 3.73
C THR A 9 3.12 -23.91 2.68
N ALA A 10 3.86 -24.95 2.41
CA ALA A 10 4.61 -25.19 1.16
C ALA A 10 5.42 -24.00 0.63
N GLY A 11 6.48 -23.59 1.32
CA GLY A 11 7.57 -22.81 0.72
C GLY A 11 7.28 -21.34 0.40
N HIS A 12 6.13 -20.80 0.81
CA HIS A 12 5.82 -19.37 0.74
C HIS A 12 6.00 -18.74 2.12
N PRO A 13 6.70 -17.59 2.21
CA PRO A 13 6.86 -16.91 3.49
C PRO A 13 5.47 -16.47 4.00
N ASP A 14 5.18 -16.81 5.24
CA ASP A 14 4.02 -16.34 5.98
C ASP A 14 4.05 -14.80 6.06
N ASN A 15 2.88 -14.15 6.02
CA ASN A 15 2.76 -12.70 6.20
C ASN A 15 3.42 -12.21 7.49
N PHE A 16 3.36 -13.02 8.55
CA PHE A 16 3.94 -12.71 9.86
C PHE A 16 5.34 -13.31 10.06
N TYR A 17 6.02 -13.63 8.96
CA TYR A 17 7.39 -14.09 8.97
C TYR A 17 8.30 -13.16 9.77
N LYS A 18 9.21 -13.74 10.56
CA LYS A 18 10.22 -13.01 11.32
C LYS A 18 11.61 -13.45 10.89
N SER A 19 12.36 -12.51 10.32
CA SER A 19 13.73 -12.75 9.91
C SER A 19 14.69 -12.79 11.10
N SER A 20 15.61 -13.76 11.09
CA SER A 20 16.74 -13.76 12.01
C SER A 20 17.89 -12.83 11.58
N GLN A 21 17.89 -12.37 10.32
CA GLN A 21 18.98 -11.60 9.70
C GLN A 21 18.81 -10.09 9.82
N VAL A 22 17.63 -9.62 10.23
CA VAL A 22 17.33 -8.19 10.35
C VAL A 22 16.86 -7.83 11.76
N THR A 23 17.00 -6.55 12.12
CA THR A 23 16.38 -5.97 13.31
C THR A 23 15.14 -5.20 12.88
N LYS A 24 14.03 -5.32 13.64
CA LYS A 24 12.83 -4.50 13.49
C LYS A 24 12.79 -3.47 14.63
N GLN A 25 12.50 -2.22 14.29
CA GLN A 25 12.27 -1.13 15.24
C GLN A 25 10.95 -0.44 14.90
N THR A 26 10.10 -0.21 15.90
CA THR A 26 8.94 0.68 15.74
C THR A 26 9.43 2.12 15.76
N VAL A 27 9.02 2.89 14.78
CA VAL A 27 9.41 4.29 14.61
C VAL A 27 8.21 5.16 14.32
N SER A 28 8.34 6.46 14.56
CA SER A 28 7.35 7.44 14.13
C SER A 28 8.04 8.76 13.75
N PHE A 29 7.42 9.49 12.86
CA PHE A 29 7.86 10.80 12.39
C PHE A 29 6.62 11.63 12.01
N LYS A 30 6.79 12.91 11.79
CA LYS A 30 5.70 13.81 11.40
C LYS A 30 5.77 14.08 9.90
N ASN A 31 4.61 14.13 9.26
CA ASN A 31 4.45 14.64 7.92
C ASN A 31 4.28 16.16 7.90
N LEU A 32 4.13 16.77 6.72
CA LEU A 32 3.98 18.22 6.54
C LEU A 32 2.77 18.81 7.31
N TYR A 33 1.74 17.99 7.55
CA TYR A 33 0.53 18.38 8.28
C TYR A 33 0.63 18.17 9.79
N ASP A 34 1.85 17.95 10.31
CA ASP A 34 2.13 17.67 11.73
C ASP A 34 1.47 16.37 12.27
N MET A 35 0.98 15.51 11.38
CA MET A 35 0.41 14.22 11.74
C MET A 35 1.52 13.20 11.96
N LYS A 36 1.43 12.42 13.03
CA LYS A 36 2.35 11.32 13.30
C LYS A 36 2.10 10.19 12.28
N VAL A 37 3.15 9.80 11.57
CA VAL A 37 3.21 8.62 10.71
C VAL A 37 3.98 7.53 11.45
N ALA A 38 3.39 6.36 11.61
CA ALA A 38 4.00 5.21 12.26
C ALA A 38 4.65 4.28 11.23
N GLY A 39 5.73 3.63 11.60
CA GLY A 39 6.43 2.71 10.72
C GLY A 39 7.20 1.60 11.44
N SER A 40 7.52 0.57 10.67
CA SER A 40 8.43 -0.52 11.02
C SER A 40 9.72 -0.35 10.23
N LEU A 41 10.80 0.02 10.91
CA LEU A 41 12.14 0.12 10.33
C LEU A 41 12.85 -1.22 10.45
N PHE A 42 13.34 -1.74 9.32
CA PHE A 42 14.13 -2.98 9.27
C PHE A 42 15.55 -2.66 8.80
N VAL A 43 16.53 -3.11 9.58
CA VAL A 43 17.96 -2.88 9.31
C VAL A 43 18.69 -4.23 9.29
N PRO A 44 19.52 -4.54 8.26
CA PRO A 44 20.37 -5.72 8.25
C PRO A 44 21.26 -5.78 9.50
N LYS A 45 21.38 -6.96 10.13
CA LYS A 45 22.21 -7.12 11.34
C LYS A 45 23.71 -7.05 11.06
N ASP A 46 24.12 -7.34 9.83
CA ASP A 46 25.51 -7.34 9.38
C ASP A 46 25.98 -5.96 8.87
N LEU A 47 25.17 -4.91 9.09
CA LEU A 47 25.53 -3.54 8.75
C LEU A 47 26.86 -3.15 9.41
N LYS A 48 27.86 -2.81 8.60
CA LYS A 48 29.17 -2.39 9.09
C LYS A 48 29.14 -0.94 9.58
N LYS A 49 29.95 -0.66 10.58
CA LYS A 49 30.12 0.72 11.10
C LYS A 49 30.59 1.65 9.96
N ALA A 50 29.91 2.78 9.78
CA ALA A 50 30.11 3.78 8.74
C ALA A 50 29.65 3.39 7.32
N GLU A 51 29.07 2.21 7.10
CA GLU A 51 28.42 1.86 5.84
C GLU A 51 27.09 2.61 5.69
N LYS A 52 26.79 3.07 4.46
CA LYS A 52 25.51 3.70 4.11
C LYS A 52 24.80 2.85 3.07
N LEU A 53 23.72 2.21 3.47
CA LEU A 53 22.93 1.33 2.61
C LEU A 53 21.88 2.08 1.79
N PRO A 54 21.48 1.57 0.63
CA PRO A 54 20.27 2.02 -0.05
C PRO A 54 19.05 1.72 0.82
N ALA A 55 18.00 2.53 0.68
CA ALA A 55 16.79 2.35 1.46
C ALA A 55 15.53 2.24 0.60
N ILE A 56 14.50 1.54 1.09
CA ILE A 56 13.21 1.37 0.41
C ILE A 56 12.08 1.62 1.40
N ILE A 57 11.17 2.53 1.05
CA ILE A 57 9.92 2.75 1.77
C ILE A 57 8.85 1.84 1.16
N VAL A 58 8.10 1.14 1.99
CA VAL A 58 7.07 0.19 1.57
C VAL A 58 5.70 0.63 2.06
N GLY A 59 4.78 0.89 1.13
CA GLY A 59 3.39 1.23 1.41
C GLY A 59 2.46 0.03 1.30
N HIS A 60 1.48 -0.02 2.20
CA HIS A 60 0.51 -1.12 2.31
C HIS A 60 -0.66 -1.02 1.30
N PRO A 61 -1.40 -2.13 1.06
CA PRO A 61 -2.65 -2.09 0.30
C PRO A 61 -3.65 -1.10 0.89
N MET A 62 -4.49 -0.49 0.05
CA MET A 62 -5.53 0.42 0.54
C MET A 62 -6.45 -0.29 1.53
N GLY A 63 -6.65 0.33 2.68
CA GLY A 63 -7.46 -0.21 3.77
C GLY A 63 -6.74 -1.23 4.67
N ALA A 64 -5.52 -1.64 4.33
CA ALA A 64 -4.65 -2.44 5.18
C ALA A 64 -3.83 -1.57 6.14
N VAL A 65 -2.93 -2.21 6.88
CA VAL A 65 -1.91 -1.60 7.73
C VAL A 65 -0.55 -2.24 7.45
N LYS A 66 0.53 -1.66 7.96
CA LYS A 66 1.92 -2.09 7.68
C LYS A 66 2.18 -3.57 7.99
N GLU A 67 1.52 -4.13 9.01
CA GLU A 67 1.63 -5.55 9.38
C GLU A 67 1.02 -6.49 8.33
N GLN A 68 0.18 -5.95 7.45
CA GLN A 68 -0.50 -6.72 6.41
C GLN A 68 0.22 -6.54 5.08
N SER A 69 1.07 -7.48 4.73
CA SER A 69 1.99 -7.57 3.58
C SER A 69 3.22 -6.65 3.62
N SER A 70 3.13 -5.37 4.01
CA SER A 70 4.26 -4.44 3.91
C SER A 70 5.46 -4.83 4.76
N ASP A 71 5.24 -5.25 6.00
CA ASP A 71 6.30 -5.73 6.88
C ASP A 71 7.01 -6.96 6.30
N LEU A 72 6.28 -7.87 5.64
CA LEU A 72 6.87 -9.02 4.96
C LEU A 72 7.80 -8.59 3.82
N TYR A 73 7.31 -7.72 2.93
CA TYR A 73 8.13 -7.18 1.83
C TYR A 73 9.35 -6.43 2.36
N ALA A 74 9.16 -5.59 3.37
CA ALA A 74 10.24 -4.83 4.00
C ALA A 74 11.31 -5.75 4.59
N GLN A 75 10.92 -6.80 5.33
CA GLN A 75 11.88 -7.77 5.87
C GLN A 75 12.65 -8.50 4.76
N LYS A 76 11.96 -8.96 3.72
CA LYS A 76 12.60 -9.67 2.60
C LYS A 76 13.56 -8.81 1.81
N LEU A 77 13.27 -7.52 1.66
CA LEU A 77 14.19 -6.56 1.04
C LEU A 77 15.38 -6.25 1.99
N ALA A 78 15.14 -6.16 3.30
CA ALA A 78 16.23 -5.96 4.26
C ALA A 78 17.19 -7.15 4.31
N GLU A 79 16.71 -8.39 4.14
CA GLU A 79 17.57 -9.60 3.96
C GLU A 79 18.45 -9.52 2.69
N LYS A 80 18.12 -8.63 1.76
CA LYS A 80 18.91 -8.36 0.54
C LYS A 80 19.83 -7.16 0.65
N GLY A 81 20.01 -6.62 1.86
CA GLY A 81 20.96 -5.54 2.14
C GLY A 81 20.40 -4.12 2.01
N PHE A 82 19.07 -3.96 1.96
CA PHE A 82 18.45 -2.65 2.03
C PHE A 82 18.10 -2.26 3.48
N VAL A 83 18.13 -0.98 3.81
CA VAL A 83 17.35 -0.46 4.93
C VAL A 83 15.92 -0.31 4.45
N THR A 84 14.93 -0.82 5.18
CA THR A 84 13.55 -0.70 4.73
C THR A 84 12.64 -0.14 5.80
N LEU A 85 11.63 0.64 5.36
CA LEU A 85 10.65 1.27 6.22
C LEU A 85 9.25 0.97 5.70
N ALA A 86 8.51 0.09 6.37
CA ALA A 86 7.09 -0.08 6.14
C ALA A 86 6.33 0.98 6.94
N ILE A 87 5.39 1.71 6.32
CA ILE A 87 4.63 2.78 6.97
C ILE A 87 3.15 2.45 7.02
N ASP A 88 2.48 2.90 8.08
CA ASP A 88 1.03 3.10 8.06
C ASP A 88 0.74 4.46 7.43
N LEU A 89 -0.14 4.50 6.44
CA LEU A 89 -0.62 5.77 5.88
C LEU A 89 -1.45 6.51 6.93
N SER A 90 -1.42 7.83 6.89
CA SER A 90 -2.26 8.68 7.76
C SER A 90 -3.71 8.22 7.76
N TYR A 91 -4.36 8.28 8.91
CA TYR A 91 -5.71 7.76 9.23
C TYR A 91 -5.81 6.23 9.39
N TRP A 92 -4.74 5.46 9.12
CA TRP A 92 -4.71 4.00 9.19
C TRP A 92 -3.69 3.51 10.22
N GLY A 93 -3.93 2.32 10.76
CA GLY A 93 -2.99 1.67 11.67
C GLY A 93 -2.64 2.53 12.88
N GLU A 94 -1.36 2.60 13.21
CA GLU A 94 -0.84 3.41 14.32
C GLU A 94 -0.54 4.87 13.94
N SER A 95 -0.75 5.25 12.67
CA SER A 95 -0.63 6.64 12.21
C SER A 95 -1.82 7.48 12.65
N GLU A 96 -1.60 8.79 12.85
CA GLU A 96 -2.64 9.72 13.27
C GLU A 96 -3.62 10.05 12.13
N GLY A 97 -4.69 10.74 12.51
CA GLY A 97 -5.73 11.24 11.64
C GLY A 97 -7.12 10.82 12.06
N GLN A 98 -8.08 11.75 11.97
CA GLN A 98 -9.49 11.53 12.28
C GLN A 98 -10.37 12.06 11.16
N PRO A 99 -11.55 11.44 10.94
CA PRO A 99 -11.95 10.15 11.51
C PRO A 99 -11.05 9.02 10.99
N ARG A 100 -10.94 7.93 11.79
CA ARG A 100 -10.12 6.76 11.39
C ARG A 100 -10.62 6.20 10.06
N ASN A 101 -9.71 5.59 9.30
CA ASN A 101 -9.95 5.01 7.97
C ASN A 101 -10.40 6.03 6.92
N SER A 102 -10.09 7.32 7.13
CA SER A 102 -10.35 8.35 6.11
C SER A 102 -9.44 8.19 4.89
N VAL A 103 -9.99 8.52 3.74
CA VAL A 103 -9.26 8.58 2.47
C VAL A 103 -8.77 10.01 2.21
N ASN A 104 -7.47 10.15 2.04
CA ASN A 104 -6.87 11.41 1.58
C ASN A 104 -5.60 11.12 0.74
N PRO A 105 -5.73 10.97 -0.59
CA PRO A 105 -4.60 10.60 -1.45
C PRO A 105 -3.42 11.59 -1.41
N ASP A 106 -3.67 12.87 -1.19
CA ASP A 106 -2.61 13.89 -1.13
C ASP A 106 -1.78 13.73 0.15
N VAL A 107 -2.45 13.46 1.29
CA VAL A 107 -1.76 13.16 2.55
C VAL A 107 -0.99 11.84 2.45
N TYR A 108 -1.53 10.85 1.76
CA TYR A 108 -0.80 9.58 1.55
C TYR A 108 0.47 9.76 0.72
N ALA A 109 0.43 10.61 -0.32
CA ALA A 109 1.63 10.96 -1.07
C ALA A 109 2.66 11.69 -0.20
N GLU A 110 2.20 12.60 0.68
CA GLU A 110 3.04 13.30 1.64
C GLU A 110 3.66 12.36 2.68
N ASP A 111 2.94 11.34 3.16
CA ASP A 111 3.49 10.36 4.12
C ASP A 111 4.74 9.65 3.55
N PHE A 112 4.79 9.40 2.23
CA PHE A 112 5.99 8.89 1.57
C PHE A 112 7.13 9.90 1.55
N SER A 113 6.87 11.19 1.31
CA SER A 113 7.89 12.25 1.36
C SER A 113 8.43 12.43 2.78
N ALA A 114 7.58 12.41 3.78
CA ALA A 114 7.98 12.43 5.19
C ALA A 114 8.83 11.19 5.58
N ALA A 115 8.53 10.03 5.01
CA ALA A 115 9.35 8.83 5.19
C ALA A 115 10.74 8.97 4.54
N VAL A 116 10.85 9.67 3.40
CA VAL A 116 12.16 10.03 2.80
C VAL A 116 12.93 10.94 3.74
N ASP A 117 12.28 11.94 4.35
CA ASP A 117 12.91 12.83 5.34
C ASP A 117 13.44 12.05 6.53
N TYR A 118 12.62 11.14 7.07
CA TYR A 118 12.99 10.30 8.19
C TYR A 118 14.22 9.43 7.87
N LEU A 119 14.19 8.70 6.75
CA LEU A 119 15.30 7.84 6.31
C LEU A 119 16.55 8.66 6.01
N GLY A 120 16.41 9.82 5.40
CA GLY A 120 17.52 10.70 5.06
C GLY A 120 18.27 11.28 6.28
N LYS A 121 17.67 11.24 7.48
CA LYS A 121 18.31 11.61 8.74
C LYS A 121 19.09 10.46 9.39
N GLN A 122 18.89 9.21 8.93
CA GLN A 122 19.61 8.07 9.47
C GLN A 122 21.05 8.03 8.95
N ASN A 123 22.03 7.93 9.84
CA ASN A 123 23.46 7.95 9.48
C ASN A 123 23.92 6.76 8.65
N PHE A 124 23.14 5.65 8.66
CA PHE A 124 23.38 4.42 7.91
C PHE A 124 22.61 4.36 6.58
N VAL A 125 21.88 5.41 6.20
CA VAL A 125 21.15 5.49 4.93
C VAL A 125 21.88 6.35 3.91
N ASN A 126 21.99 5.86 2.67
CA ASN A 126 22.45 6.64 1.55
C ASN A 126 21.29 7.46 0.97
N ARG A 127 21.30 8.78 1.17
CA ARG A 127 20.25 9.71 0.69
C ARG A 127 20.05 9.69 -0.83
N ASP A 128 21.09 9.35 -1.58
CA ASP A 128 21.03 9.29 -3.06
C ASP A 128 20.49 7.95 -3.58
N LYS A 129 20.12 7.04 -2.68
CA LYS A 129 19.66 5.68 -3.01
C LYS A 129 18.41 5.31 -2.20
N ILE A 130 17.42 6.21 -2.14
CA ILE A 130 16.12 5.93 -1.51
C ILE A 130 15.09 5.63 -2.60
N GLY A 131 14.50 4.45 -2.57
CA GLY A 131 13.42 4.02 -3.45
C GLY A 131 12.10 3.85 -2.69
N VAL A 132 11.03 3.69 -3.45
CA VAL A 132 9.68 3.45 -2.92
C VAL A 132 9.05 2.23 -3.57
N LEU A 133 8.31 1.46 -2.78
CA LEU A 133 7.54 0.30 -3.21
C LEU A 133 6.08 0.45 -2.76
N GLY A 134 5.15 0.49 -3.69
CA GLY A 134 3.73 0.53 -3.42
C GLY A 134 3.05 -0.80 -3.71
N ILE A 135 2.37 -1.38 -2.70
CA ILE A 135 1.59 -2.61 -2.84
C ILE A 135 0.13 -2.23 -3.05
N CYS A 136 -0.54 -2.80 -4.04
CA CYS A 136 -1.96 -2.58 -4.34
C CYS A 136 -2.30 -1.08 -4.44
N GLY A 137 -3.16 -0.52 -3.57
CA GLY A 137 -3.52 0.90 -3.56
C GLY A 137 -2.33 1.84 -3.42
N SER A 138 -1.33 1.47 -2.60
CA SER A 138 -0.11 2.28 -2.45
C SER A 138 0.70 2.39 -3.76
N GLY A 139 0.48 1.52 -4.74
CA GLY A 139 1.07 1.69 -6.07
C GLY A 139 0.71 3.03 -6.70
N SER A 140 -0.55 3.48 -6.57
CA SER A 140 -0.97 4.79 -7.06
C SER A 140 -0.46 5.95 -6.19
N PHE A 141 -0.29 5.73 -4.87
CA PHE A 141 0.20 6.77 -3.97
C PHE A 141 1.70 7.02 -4.14
N VAL A 142 2.53 5.98 -4.30
CA VAL A 142 3.98 6.14 -4.56
C VAL A 142 4.24 6.79 -5.92
N ILE A 143 3.42 6.53 -6.94
CA ILE A 143 3.51 7.22 -8.23
C ILE A 143 3.20 8.71 -8.03
N SER A 144 2.10 9.03 -7.31
CA SER A 144 1.75 10.42 -7.02
C SER A 144 2.86 11.13 -6.22
N ALA A 145 3.40 10.49 -5.18
CA ALA A 145 4.51 11.02 -4.39
C ALA A 145 5.78 11.24 -5.23
N ALA A 146 6.15 10.27 -6.06
CA ALA A 146 7.36 10.35 -6.88
C ALA A 146 7.31 11.45 -7.93
N LYS A 147 6.13 11.83 -8.44
CA LYS A 147 5.98 13.00 -9.32
C LYS A 147 6.36 14.31 -8.63
N LEU A 148 6.15 14.38 -7.31
CA LEU A 148 6.39 15.59 -6.51
C LEU A 148 7.76 15.58 -5.82
N ASP A 149 8.30 14.39 -5.49
CA ASP A 149 9.53 14.26 -4.71
C ASP A 149 10.64 13.54 -5.51
N PRO A 150 11.58 14.28 -6.12
CA PRO A 150 12.69 13.71 -6.90
C PRO A 150 13.75 13.00 -6.05
N ARG A 151 13.66 13.05 -4.72
CA ARG A 151 14.52 12.28 -3.80
C ARG A 151 14.20 10.79 -3.80
N MET A 152 13.00 10.40 -4.27
CA MET A 152 12.64 9.02 -4.55
C MET A 152 13.33 8.57 -5.85
N LYS A 153 14.45 7.84 -5.73
CA LYS A 153 15.36 7.54 -6.85
C LYS A 153 14.93 6.36 -7.72
N ALA A 154 14.02 5.53 -7.23
CA ALA A 154 13.41 4.42 -7.97
C ALA A 154 12.00 4.18 -7.44
N VAL A 155 11.09 3.77 -8.32
CA VAL A 155 9.69 3.47 -7.98
C VAL A 155 9.37 2.04 -8.39
N ALA A 156 8.85 1.25 -7.46
CA ALA A 156 8.33 -0.08 -7.77
C ALA A 156 6.87 -0.21 -7.30
N THR A 157 6.10 -1.00 -8.03
CA THR A 157 4.71 -1.33 -7.66
C THR A 157 4.46 -2.83 -7.76
N VAL A 158 3.64 -3.37 -6.86
CA VAL A 158 3.26 -4.79 -6.86
C VAL A 158 1.75 -4.92 -6.85
N SER A 159 1.20 -5.61 -7.85
CA SER A 159 -0.25 -5.83 -8.02
C SER A 159 -1.05 -4.55 -7.78
N MET A 160 -0.56 -3.45 -8.35
CA MET A 160 -1.05 -2.12 -8.06
C MET A 160 -2.50 -1.89 -8.52
N TYR A 161 -3.16 -0.95 -7.82
CA TYR A 161 -4.41 -0.35 -8.25
C TYR A 161 -4.20 1.12 -8.62
N ASN A 162 -4.85 1.57 -9.68
CA ASN A 162 -5.16 2.97 -9.87
C ASN A 162 -6.41 3.28 -9.05
N MET A 163 -6.23 3.74 -7.80
CA MET A 163 -7.34 3.97 -6.88
C MET A 163 -8.36 4.96 -7.44
N GLY A 164 -7.91 5.95 -8.19
CA GLY A 164 -8.81 6.90 -8.85
C GLY A 164 -9.64 6.26 -9.96
N ASN A 165 -9.00 5.51 -10.84
CA ASN A 165 -9.68 4.82 -11.94
C ASN A 165 -10.67 3.76 -11.42
N ALA A 166 -10.23 2.92 -10.47
CA ALA A 166 -11.07 1.89 -9.88
C ALA A 166 -12.33 2.46 -9.21
N ASN A 167 -12.24 3.61 -8.54
CA ASN A 167 -13.39 4.25 -7.91
C ASN A 167 -14.29 4.99 -8.91
N ARG A 168 -13.74 5.47 -10.05
CA ARG A 168 -14.54 6.12 -11.10
C ARG A 168 -15.26 5.13 -12.01
N TRP A 169 -14.59 4.03 -12.37
CA TRP A 169 -15.03 3.17 -13.46
C TRP A 169 -15.19 1.70 -13.07
N GLY A 170 -14.79 1.31 -11.85
CA GLY A 170 -14.68 -0.10 -11.46
C GLY A 170 -13.55 -0.83 -12.20
N LEU A 171 -13.41 -2.11 -11.92
CA LEU A 171 -12.50 -3.00 -12.67
C LEU A 171 -13.08 -3.25 -14.06
N ASN A 172 -12.23 -3.24 -15.09
CA ASN A 172 -12.63 -3.44 -16.48
C ASN A 172 -13.78 -2.51 -16.92
N LYS A 173 -13.85 -1.31 -16.35
CA LYS A 173 -14.90 -0.30 -16.64
C LYS A 173 -16.32 -0.80 -16.35
N SER A 174 -16.49 -1.55 -15.28
CA SER A 174 -17.76 -2.15 -14.88
C SER A 174 -18.76 -1.16 -14.27
N GLN A 175 -18.35 0.08 -13.99
CA GLN A 175 -19.19 1.12 -13.38
C GLN A 175 -19.58 2.19 -14.39
N THR A 176 -20.88 2.53 -14.43
CA THR A 176 -21.40 3.60 -15.30
C THR A 176 -21.26 4.98 -14.66
N VAL A 177 -21.44 6.04 -15.46
CA VAL A 177 -21.48 7.43 -14.97
C VAL A 177 -22.64 7.64 -14.01
N GLU A 178 -23.79 7.03 -14.27
CA GLU A 178 -25.00 7.12 -13.44
C GLU A 178 -24.76 6.48 -12.06
N GLN A 179 -24.14 5.28 -12.02
CA GLN A 179 -23.77 4.63 -10.77
C GLN A 179 -22.75 5.48 -9.98
N ARG A 180 -21.77 6.06 -10.67
CA ARG A 180 -20.81 6.99 -10.03
C ARG A 180 -21.51 8.22 -9.44
N LYS A 181 -22.46 8.84 -10.16
CA LYS A 181 -23.25 9.96 -9.65
C LYS A 181 -24.05 9.57 -8.40
N ALA A 182 -24.67 8.38 -8.42
CA ALA A 182 -25.43 7.88 -7.27
C ALA A 182 -24.52 7.68 -6.02
N ILE A 183 -23.29 7.19 -6.19
CA ILE A 183 -22.32 7.06 -5.09
C ILE A 183 -21.95 8.46 -4.52
N LEU A 184 -21.73 9.44 -5.40
CA LEU A 184 -21.43 10.82 -4.97
C LEU A 184 -22.60 11.44 -4.22
N GLU A 185 -23.84 11.24 -4.70
CA GLU A 185 -25.06 11.69 -4.03
C GLU A 185 -25.21 11.07 -2.65
N GLN A 186 -25.04 9.75 -2.55
CA GLN A 186 -25.06 9.03 -1.27
C GLN A 186 -24.04 9.61 -0.28
N ALA A 187 -22.81 9.85 -0.73
CA ALA A 187 -21.77 10.44 0.13
C ALA A 187 -22.10 11.88 0.55
N ALA A 188 -22.72 12.67 -0.32
CA ALA A 188 -23.16 14.03 0.00
C ALA A 188 -24.28 14.04 1.05
N GLN A 189 -25.27 13.15 0.94
CA GLN A 189 -26.33 13.00 1.94
C GLN A 189 -25.76 12.52 3.29
N GLU A 190 -24.83 11.57 3.27
CA GLU A 190 -24.16 11.13 4.49
C GLU A 190 -23.38 12.26 5.16
N ARG A 191 -22.71 13.10 4.36
CA ARG A 191 -21.99 14.26 4.90
C ARG A 191 -22.92 15.23 5.64
N TRP A 192 -24.16 15.41 5.18
CA TRP A 192 -25.18 16.16 5.90
C TRP A 192 -25.52 15.48 7.24
N ALA A 193 -25.78 14.17 7.21
CA ALA A 193 -26.10 13.43 8.41
C ALA A 193 -24.97 13.49 9.47
N GLU A 194 -23.71 13.32 9.05
CA GLU A 194 -22.54 13.45 9.94
C GLU A 194 -22.41 14.88 10.50
N ALA A 195 -22.67 15.91 9.70
CA ALA A 195 -22.66 17.29 10.15
C ALA A 195 -23.79 17.59 11.17
N ASP A 196 -24.91 16.90 11.08
CA ASP A 196 -26.03 16.95 12.02
C ASP A 196 -25.81 16.06 13.26
N GLY A 197 -24.63 15.40 13.38
CA GLY A 197 -24.23 14.62 14.55
C GLY A 197 -24.44 13.11 14.44
N ALA A 198 -24.77 12.58 13.26
CA ALA A 198 -24.80 11.14 13.06
C ALA A 198 -23.39 10.53 13.14
N PRO A 199 -23.27 9.27 13.56
CA PRO A 199 -21.96 8.58 13.60
C PRO A 199 -21.40 8.38 12.20
N VAL A 200 -20.06 8.42 12.10
CA VAL A 200 -19.33 8.15 10.85
C VAL A 200 -19.70 6.77 10.29
N LYS A 201 -20.07 6.74 9.01
CA LYS A 201 -20.32 5.48 8.28
C LYS A 201 -19.12 5.07 7.46
N TYR A 202 -18.99 3.74 7.31
CA TYR A 202 -17.92 3.10 6.56
C TYR A 202 -18.46 2.48 5.27
N THR A 203 -17.64 2.43 4.22
CA THR A 203 -18.00 1.72 2.98
C THR A 203 -17.82 0.22 3.17
N SER A 204 -18.30 -0.56 2.19
CA SER A 204 -17.93 -1.96 2.10
C SER A 204 -16.43 -2.10 1.78
N GLY A 205 -15.68 -2.75 2.66
CA GLY A 205 -14.32 -3.20 2.42
C GLY A 205 -14.28 -4.69 2.13
N THR A 206 -13.39 -5.44 2.82
CA THR A 206 -13.42 -6.91 2.77
C THR A 206 -14.66 -7.44 3.50
N THR A 207 -15.43 -8.28 2.82
CA THR A 207 -16.63 -8.91 3.42
C THR A 207 -16.30 -9.65 4.71
N HIS A 208 -17.25 -9.68 5.65
CA HIS A 208 -17.10 -10.38 6.93
C HIS A 208 -17.39 -11.88 6.84
N ALA A 209 -18.12 -12.30 5.82
CA ALA A 209 -18.44 -13.70 5.55
C ALA A 209 -18.44 -13.97 4.04
N ILE A 210 -18.25 -15.22 3.67
CA ILE A 210 -18.32 -15.68 2.28
C ILE A 210 -19.39 -16.74 2.13
N ASP A 211 -20.05 -16.73 0.96
CA ASP A 211 -21.03 -17.72 0.54
C ASP A 211 -20.88 -18.06 -0.94
N SER A 212 -21.84 -18.80 -1.51
CA SER A 212 -21.82 -19.18 -2.91
C SER A 212 -21.96 -18.00 -3.89
N SER A 213 -22.59 -16.90 -3.45
CA SER A 213 -22.82 -15.68 -4.25
C SER A 213 -21.65 -14.68 -4.17
N THR A 214 -20.74 -14.84 -3.22
CA THR A 214 -19.59 -13.94 -3.03
C THR A 214 -18.69 -13.98 -4.26
N ASN A 215 -18.42 -12.82 -4.84
CA ASN A 215 -17.58 -12.73 -6.04
C ASN A 215 -16.13 -13.18 -5.75
N PRO A 216 -15.39 -13.65 -6.79
CA PRO A 216 -14.05 -14.22 -6.61
C PRO A 216 -13.07 -13.27 -5.94
N ILE A 217 -13.09 -11.98 -6.25
CA ILE A 217 -12.17 -10.97 -5.69
C ILE A 217 -12.42 -10.80 -4.18
N GLN A 218 -13.67 -10.76 -3.75
CA GLN A 218 -14.01 -10.70 -2.32
C GLN A 218 -13.62 -11.99 -1.59
N LYS A 219 -13.66 -13.15 -2.25
CA LYS A 219 -13.14 -14.40 -1.67
C LYS A 219 -11.63 -14.34 -1.46
N GLU A 220 -10.86 -13.80 -2.43
CA GLU A 220 -9.42 -13.58 -2.30
C GLU A 220 -9.10 -12.62 -1.15
N PHE A 221 -9.84 -11.52 -1.03
CA PHE A 221 -9.66 -10.55 0.06
C PHE A 221 -10.01 -11.15 1.42
N TYR A 222 -11.12 -11.89 1.51
CA TYR A 222 -11.50 -12.61 2.71
C TYR A 222 -10.40 -13.60 3.15
N ASP A 223 -9.89 -14.40 2.21
CA ASP A 223 -8.84 -15.39 2.45
C ASP A 223 -7.57 -14.75 3.05
N PHE A 224 -7.24 -13.53 2.65
CA PHE A 224 -6.11 -12.82 3.24
C PHE A 224 -6.48 -12.06 4.53
N TYR A 225 -7.46 -11.16 4.47
CA TYR A 225 -7.72 -10.20 5.55
C TYR A 225 -8.55 -10.76 6.70
N ARG A 226 -9.29 -11.85 6.51
CA ARG A 226 -10.19 -12.45 7.52
C ARG A 226 -9.74 -13.82 8.02
N THR A 227 -8.59 -14.32 7.57
CA THR A 227 -8.01 -15.59 8.02
C THR A 227 -6.65 -15.35 8.69
N THR A 228 -6.08 -16.39 9.29
CA THR A 228 -4.75 -16.34 9.91
C THR A 228 -3.63 -15.97 8.93
N ARG A 229 -3.91 -15.99 7.63
CA ARG A 229 -2.96 -15.64 6.59
C ARG A 229 -2.50 -14.19 6.64
N GLY A 230 -3.36 -13.25 6.99
CA GLY A 230 -3.04 -11.82 7.04
C GLY A 230 -3.99 -11.00 7.91
N SER A 231 -4.87 -11.66 8.70
CA SER A 231 -5.77 -10.96 9.61
C SER A 231 -4.97 -10.23 10.69
N TYR A 232 -5.18 -8.93 10.77
CA TYR A 232 -4.58 -8.07 11.79
C TYR A 232 -5.48 -6.86 12.05
N THR A 233 -5.62 -6.50 13.32
CA THR A 233 -6.29 -5.26 13.73
C THR A 233 -5.34 -4.51 14.65
N THR A 234 -5.11 -3.25 14.35
CA THR A 234 -4.28 -2.37 15.19
C THR A 234 -4.88 -2.29 16.61
N PRO A 235 -4.08 -2.42 17.68
CA PRO A 235 -4.59 -2.31 19.03
C PRO A 235 -5.38 -1.01 19.25
N GLY A 236 -6.60 -1.16 19.78
CA GLY A 236 -7.52 -0.03 20.00
C GLY A 236 -8.45 0.30 18.83
N GLU A 237 -8.24 -0.30 17.65
CA GLU A 237 -9.14 -0.14 16.51
C GLU A 237 -10.26 -1.19 16.53
N ASN A 238 -11.37 -0.87 15.84
CA ASN A 238 -12.49 -1.80 15.70
C ASN A 238 -12.21 -2.82 14.59
N PRO A 239 -12.15 -4.15 14.86
CA PRO A 239 -11.92 -5.16 13.84
C PRO A 239 -12.99 -5.20 12.74
N GLU A 240 -14.21 -4.74 13.01
CA GLU A 240 -15.28 -4.64 12.00
C GLU A 240 -14.95 -3.60 10.93
N HIS A 241 -14.10 -2.62 11.23
CA HIS A 241 -13.71 -1.57 10.29
C HIS A 241 -12.40 -1.89 9.54
N THR A 242 -11.79 -3.06 9.74
CA THR A 242 -10.60 -3.49 8.99
C THR A 242 -10.89 -3.48 7.50
N THR A 243 -10.07 -2.76 6.73
CA THR A 243 -10.21 -2.53 5.28
C THR A 243 -11.42 -1.68 4.84
N HIS A 244 -12.17 -1.08 5.76
CA HIS A 244 -13.35 -0.27 5.46
C HIS A 244 -13.03 1.23 5.57
N PRO A 245 -12.90 1.97 4.46
CA PRO A 245 -12.78 3.42 4.49
C PRO A 245 -14.10 4.09 4.91
N THR A 246 -14.02 5.31 5.45
CA THR A 246 -15.23 6.09 5.71
C THR A 246 -15.95 6.41 4.40
N LEU A 247 -17.28 6.31 4.41
CA LEU A 247 -18.11 6.50 3.21
C LEU A 247 -17.89 7.88 2.60
N VAL A 248 -17.94 8.93 3.43
CA VAL A 248 -17.81 10.33 2.98
C VAL A 248 -16.42 10.60 2.39
N SER A 249 -15.35 10.04 2.94
CA SER A 249 -14.01 10.31 2.41
C SER A 249 -13.65 9.47 1.19
N ASN A 250 -14.24 8.28 1.03
CA ASN A 250 -13.89 7.36 -0.06
C ASN A 250 -14.09 7.97 -1.45
N VAL A 251 -15.06 8.86 -1.60
CA VAL A 251 -15.31 9.54 -2.90
C VAL A 251 -14.16 10.45 -3.33
N LYS A 252 -13.23 10.82 -2.44
CA LYS A 252 -12.03 11.58 -2.80
C LYS A 252 -11.18 10.85 -3.84
N PHE A 253 -11.21 9.51 -3.87
CA PHE A 253 -10.56 8.77 -4.94
C PHE A 253 -11.11 9.10 -6.33
N MET A 254 -12.37 9.51 -6.45
CA MET A 254 -12.95 9.88 -7.75
C MET A 254 -12.30 11.13 -8.36
N ASN A 255 -11.63 11.96 -7.53
CA ASN A 255 -10.85 13.12 -7.98
C ASN A 255 -9.33 12.87 -7.90
N PHE A 256 -8.89 11.63 -7.88
CA PHE A 256 -7.49 11.25 -7.83
C PHE A 256 -7.05 10.67 -9.17
N TYR A 257 -6.02 11.27 -9.80
CA TYR A 257 -5.51 10.94 -11.14
C TYR A 257 -4.01 10.62 -11.07
N PRO A 258 -3.61 9.52 -10.43
CA PRO A 258 -2.20 9.23 -10.16
C PRO A 258 -1.35 9.03 -11.41
N PHE A 259 -1.93 8.58 -12.53
CA PHE A 259 -1.20 8.27 -13.76
C PHE A 259 -1.09 9.44 -14.74
N GLU A 260 -1.77 10.56 -14.48
CA GLU A 260 -1.53 11.77 -15.25
C GLU A 260 -0.12 12.27 -14.92
N ASP A 261 0.63 12.66 -15.97
CA ASP A 261 2.01 13.12 -15.89
C ASP A 261 3.01 12.10 -15.29
N ILE A 262 2.70 10.80 -15.32
CA ILE A 262 3.57 9.73 -14.80
C ILE A 262 4.93 9.70 -15.51
N GLU A 263 5.01 10.12 -16.79
CA GLU A 263 6.21 10.23 -17.59
C GLU A 263 7.22 11.23 -17.00
N THR A 264 6.77 12.19 -16.19
CA THR A 264 7.65 13.17 -15.53
C THR A 264 8.56 12.55 -14.46
N ILE A 265 8.29 11.31 -14.04
CA ILE A 265 9.16 10.56 -13.13
C ILE A 265 10.51 10.23 -13.81
N SER A 266 10.53 10.06 -15.13
CA SER A 266 11.77 9.86 -15.89
C SER A 266 12.80 10.97 -15.60
N PRO A 267 14.10 10.68 -15.55
CA PRO A 267 14.79 9.40 -15.86
C PRO A 267 14.90 8.42 -14.67
N ARG A 268 14.13 8.57 -13.62
CA ARG A 268 14.14 7.65 -12.48
C ARG A 268 13.44 6.33 -12.87
N PRO A 269 14.07 5.15 -12.62
CA PRO A 269 13.54 3.88 -13.06
C PRO A 269 12.22 3.51 -12.37
N MET A 270 11.32 2.92 -13.15
CA MET A 270 10.05 2.39 -12.66
C MET A 270 9.92 0.89 -12.95
N LEU A 271 9.55 0.10 -11.93
CA LEU A 271 9.28 -1.33 -12.04
C LEU A 271 7.83 -1.62 -11.68
N PHE A 272 7.08 -2.22 -12.60
CA PHE A 272 5.71 -2.66 -12.40
C PHE A 272 5.67 -4.18 -12.31
N ILE A 273 5.26 -4.73 -11.16
CA ILE A 273 5.15 -6.18 -10.94
C ILE A 273 3.67 -6.55 -10.82
N THR A 274 3.23 -7.53 -11.59
CA THR A 274 1.85 -8.04 -11.51
C THR A 274 1.78 -9.53 -11.82
N GLY A 275 0.71 -10.20 -11.41
CA GLY A 275 0.42 -11.58 -11.81
C GLY A 275 -0.31 -11.62 -13.15
N ASP A 276 -0.11 -12.68 -13.94
CA ASP A 276 -0.84 -12.89 -15.19
C ASP A 276 -2.35 -13.09 -15.00
N GLN A 277 -2.75 -13.56 -13.80
CA GLN A 277 -4.14 -13.77 -13.38
C GLN A 277 -4.64 -12.70 -12.40
N ALA A 278 -3.83 -11.66 -12.11
CA ALA A 278 -4.23 -10.63 -11.16
C ALA A 278 -5.39 -9.79 -11.71
N HIS A 279 -6.46 -9.67 -10.93
CA HIS A 279 -7.62 -8.83 -11.28
C HIS A 279 -7.27 -7.34 -11.43
N SER A 280 -6.14 -6.90 -10.86
CA SER A 280 -5.60 -5.53 -10.97
C SER A 280 -4.57 -5.34 -12.10
N LYS A 281 -4.33 -6.37 -12.94
CA LYS A 281 -3.30 -6.37 -13.97
C LYS A 281 -3.42 -5.17 -14.94
N GLU A 282 -4.66 -4.81 -15.29
CA GLU A 282 -4.95 -3.67 -16.17
C GLU A 282 -4.28 -2.36 -15.73
N PHE A 283 -4.19 -2.13 -14.42
CA PHE A 283 -3.59 -0.89 -13.89
C PHE A 283 -2.06 -0.88 -14.02
N SER A 284 -1.41 -2.02 -13.81
CA SER A 284 0.04 -2.13 -14.04
C SER A 284 0.39 -1.94 -15.52
N GLU A 285 -0.41 -2.51 -16.42
CA GLU A 285 -0.24 -2.37 -17.86
C GLU A 285 -0.49 -0.92 -18.34
N ASP A 286 -1.52 -0.24 -17.78
CA ASP A 286 -1.80 1.16 -18.10
C ASP A 286 -0.70 2.10 -17.61
N ALA A 287 -0.24 1.92 -16.36
CA ALA A 287 0.87 2.70 -15.82
C ALA A 287 2.16 2.50 -16.63
N TYR A 288 2.51 1.25 -16.95
CA TYR A 288 3.67 0.94 -17.79
C TYR A 288 3.59 1.61 -19.16
N ARG A 289 2.43 1.57 -19.83
CA ARG A 289 2.24 2.19 -21.14
C ARG A 289 2.45 3.70 -21.11
N ARG A 290 2.02 4.38 -20.03
CA ARG A 290 2.10 5.84 -19.86
C ARG A 290 3.47 6.32 -19.38
N ALA A 291 4.14 5.55 -18.54
CA ALA A 291 5.45 5.91 -18.00
C ALA A 291 6.49 6.04 -19.10
N ALA A 292 7.46 6.97 -18.92
CA ALA A 292 8.64 7.09 -19.79
C ALA A 292 9.77 6.16 -19.32
N GLU A 293 10.81 6.00 -20.16
CA GLU A 293 12.00 5.20 -19.84
C GLU A 293 12.88 5.85 -18.74
N PRO A 294 13.61 5.04 -17.94
CA PRO A 294 13.65 3.58 -17.95
C PRO A 294 12.50 2.94 -17.15
N LYS A 295 11.85 1.96 -17.73
CA LYS A 295 10.73 1.25 -17.11
C LYS A 295 10.74 -0.25 -17.43
N GLU A 296 10.18 -1.05 -16.54
CA GLU A 296 10.02 -2.49 -16.74
C GLU A 296 8.64 -2.96 -16.24
N LEU A 297 8.01 -3.87 -17.00
CA LEU A 297 6.81 -4.59 -16.57
C LEU A 297 7.17 -6.07 -16.39
N TYR A 298 7.12 -6.54 -15.14
CA TYR A 298 7.38 -7.93 -14.80
C TYR A 298 6.07 -8.66 -14.48
N VAL A 299 5.72 -9.63 -15.32
CA VAL A 299 4.49 -10.42 -15.17
C VAL A 299 4.81 -11.79 -14.62
N LEU A 300 4.39 -12.06 -13.38
CA LEU A 300 4.48 -13.36 -12.74
C LEU A 300 3.46 -14.32 -13.36
N ARG A 301 3.93 -15.44 -13.92
CA ARG A 301 3.07 -16.47 -14.51
C ARG A 301 2.76 -17.56 -13.49
N LYS A 302 1.49 -17.99 -13.42
CA LYS A 302 1.06 -19.10 -12.56
C LYS A 302 1.88 -20.36 -12.89
N GLY A 303 2.50 -20.96 -11.88
CA GLY A 303 3.26 -22.22 -12.01
C GLY A 303 4.70 -22.11 -12.50
N ARG A 304 5.25 -20.94 -12.77
CA ARG A 304 6.67 -20.76 -13.04
C ARG A 304 7.36 -20.15 -11.80
N ARG A 305 8.33 -20.90 -11.23
CA ARG A 305 9.33 -20.28 -10.35
C ARG A 305 10.11 -19.25 -11.17
N PRO A 306 10.47 -18.10 -10.62
CA PRO A 306 11.34 -17.17 -11.34
C PRO A 306 12.62 -17.94 -11.72
N CYS A 307 12.85 -18.10 -13.03
CA CYS A 307 14.08 -18.64 -13.54
C CYS A 307 15.17 -17.60 -13.39
N GLY A 308 16.20 -17.90 -12.60
CA GLY A 308 17.56 -17.39 -12.63
C GLY A 308 17.82 -15.88 -12.72
N PRO A 309 19.02 -15.45 -12.41
CA PRO A 309 19.38 -14.04 -12.46
C PRO A 309 19.28 -13.55 -13.91
N VAL A 310 18.51 -12.49 -14.11
CA VAL A 310 18.61 -11.68 -15.32
C VAL A 310 20.00 -11.01 -15.27
N ARG A 311 20.82 -11.29 -16.26
CA ARG A 311 22.14 -10.65 -16.47
C ARG A 311 21.95 -9.20 -16.85
#